data_5e985de2b0d0e2d2e4e65e3d8cd64689
#
_entry.id   5e985de2b0d0e2d2e4e65e3d8cd64689
#
_cell.length_a   1.000
_cell.length_b   1.000
_cell.length_c   1.000
_cell.angle_alpha   90.00
_cell.angle_beta   90.00
_cell.angle_gamma   90.00
#
_symmetry.space_group_name_H-M   'P 1'
#
loop_
_entity.id
_entity.type
_entity.pdbx_description
1 polymer ?
#
loop_
_entity_poly.entity_id
_entity_poly.type
_entity_poly.pdbx_seq_one_letter_code
_entity_poly.pdbx_strand_id
1 'polypeptide(L)'
;MKILMITPYLPYPLVSGGQIRTYNLLKNLSQKHKITLVSFIREPSEKHFLKDLKPFCEDILVYQRRKAWSPLNIMLTAATPYPFLVTIYLSLSLRRDIKRLLEKENFDLIHAETFYVMPNIPQTKIPIFLVEQVIEYLVYQRY
;
A
#
# COMPACT_ATOMS: atom_id res chain seq x y z
N MET A 1 -14.60 -11.01 8.08
CA MET A 1 -13.15 -10.91 8.32
C MET A 1 -12.78 -9.45 8.47
N LYS A 2 -11.74 -9.19 9.25
CA LYS A 2 -11.09 -7.88 9.32
C LYS A 2 -9.80 -7.88 8.51
N ILE A 3 -9.73 -7.03 7.50
CA ILE A 3 -8.65 -7.03 6.49
C ILE A 3 -7.84 -5.74 6.61
N LEU A 4 -6.53 -5.86 6.73
CA LEU A 4 -5.59 -4.74 6.56
C LEU A 4 -5.16 -4.70 5.09
N MET A 5 -5.67 -3.73 4.33
CA MET A 5 -5.31 -3.57 2.92
C MET A 5 -4.24 -2.49 2.79
N ILE A 6 -3.12 -2.84 2.16
CA ILE A 6 -1.98 -1.92 1.98
C ILE A 6 -1.74 -1.71 0.49
N THR A 7 -1.78 -0.45 0.03
CA THR A 7 -1.70 -0.10 -1.40
C THR A 7 -0.60 0.93 -1.67
N PRO A 8 0.10 0.85 -2.83
CA PRO A 8 1.17 1.79 -3.18
C PRO A 8 0.64 3.16 -3.66
N TYR A 9 -0.67 3.30 -3.83
CA TYR A 9 -1.37 4.52 -4.25
C TYR A 9 -2.82 4.46 -3.77
N LEU A 10 -3.48 5.62 -3.70
CA LEU A 10 -4.92 5.65 -3.43
C LEU A 10 -5.69 4.94 -4.55
N PRO A 11 -6.67 4.08 -4.20
CA PRO A 11 -7.55 3.44 -5.19
C PRO A 11 -8.42 4.42 -6.00
N TYR A 12 -8.52 5.67 -5.59
CA TYR A 12 -9.26 6.73 -6.25
C TYR A 12 -8.37 7.98 -6.39
N PRO A 13 -8.46 8.75 -7.50
CA PRO A 13 -9.38 8.68 -8.63
C PRO A 13 -9.07 7.52 -9.60
N LEU A 14 -10.07 7.14 -10.42
CA LEU A 14 -10.02 5.98 -11.32
C LEU A 14 -9.30 6.29 -12.65
N VAL A 15 -8.04 6.69 -12.58
CA VAL A 15 -7.26 7.14 -13.76
C VAL A 15 -6.36 6.05 -14.34
N SER A 16 -6.20 4.94 -13.66
CA SER A 16 -5.37 3.80 -14.12
C SER A 16 -6.07 2.47 -13.88
N GLY A 17 -5.70 1.46 -14.68
CA GLY A 17 -6.25 0.10 -14.52
C GLY A 17 -6.06 -0.46 -13.11
N GLY A 18 -4.89 -0.22 -12.50
CA GLY A 18 -4.62 -0.63 -11.11
C GLY A 18 -5.55 0.03 -10.10
N GLN A 19 -5.80 1.34 -10.24
CA GLN A 19 -6.73 2.06 -9.36
C GLN A 19 -8.16 1.56 -9.53
N ILE A 20 -8.62 1.38 -10.77
CA ILE A 20 -9.96 0.86 -11.07
C ILE A 20 -10.14 -0.53 -10.44
N ARG A 21 -9.15 -1.42 -10.61
CA ARG A 21 -9.17 -2.75 -10.04
C ARG A 21 -9.23 -2.72 -8.51
N THR A 22 -8.32 -1.98 -7.87
CA THR A 22 -8.23 -1.92 -6.41
C THR A 22 -9.46 -1.24 -5.79
N TYR A 23 -10.01 -0.22 -6.43
CA TYR A 23 -11.26 0.42 -6.00
C TYR A 23 -12.44 -0.55 -6.04
N ASN A 24 -12.62 -1.27 -7.16
CA ASN A 24 -13.69 -2.24 -7.29
C ASN A 24 -13.53 -3.42 -6.31
N LEU A 25 -12.29 -3.86 -6.07
CA LEU A 25 -12.00 -4.88 -5.06
C LEU A 25 -12.39 -4.37 -3.66
N LEU A 26 -11.95 -3.18 -3.29
CA LEU A 26 -12.28 -2.54 -2.02
C LEU A 26 -13.80 -2.42 -1.83
N LYS A 27 -14.50 -1.89 -2.84
CA LYS A 27 -15.96 -1.73 -2.85
C LYS A 27 -16.69 -3.06 -2.66
N ASN A 28 -16.26 -4.13 -3.33
CA ASN A 28 -16.91 -5.44 -3.22
C ASN A 28 -16.59 -6.13 -1.88
N LEU A 29 -15.35 -6.08 -1.44
CA LEU A 29 -14.95 -6.68 -0.16
C LEU A 29 -15.61 -6.00 1.03
N SER A 30 -15.80 -4.68 0.98
CA SER A 30 -16.44 -3.91 2.07
C SER A 30 -17.87 -4.31 2.36
N GLN A 31 -18.55 -4.96 1.41
CA GLN A 31 -19.92 -5.48 1.62
C GLN A 31 -19.99 -6.62 2.66
N LYS A 32 -18.90 -7.36 2.84
CA LYS A 32 -18.83 -8.55 3.69
C LYS A 32 -17.72 -8.52 4.73
N HIS A 33 -16.80 -7.58 4.62
CA HIS A 33 -15.58 -7.52 5.42
C HIS A 33 -15.34 -6.10 5.92
N LYS A 34 -14.69 -5.99 7.08
CA LYS A 34 -14.23 -4.72 7.64
C LYS A 34 -12.82 -4.46 7.11
N ILE A 35 -12.61 -3.30 6.51
CA ILE A 35 -11.34 -2.99 5.86
C ILE A 35 -10.71 -1.76 6.50
N THR A 36 -9.48 -1.91 6.96
CA THR A 36 -8.59 -0.80 7.27
C THR A 36 -7.66 -0.60 6.08
N LEU A 37 -7.77 0.55 5.41
CA LEU A 37 -6.95 0.87 4.26
C LEU A 37 -5.71 1.66 4.68
N VAL A 38 -4.56 1.20 4.27
CA VAL A 38 -3.27 1.91 4.39
C VAL A 38 -2.76 2.19 2.99
N SER A 39 -2.57 3.45 2.65
CA SER A 39 -2.22 3.83 1.29
C SER A 39 -1.12 4.88 1.23
N PHE A 40 -0.34 4.85 0.16
CA PHE A 40 0.57 5.94 -0.15
C PHE A 40 -0.10 6.99 -1.03
N ILE A 41 0.30 8.25 -0.84
CA ILE A 41 -0.05 9.39 -1.68
C ILE A 41 1.21 10.01 -2.26
N ARG A 42 1.11 10.61 -3.43
CA ARG A 42 2.21 11.37 -4.07
C ARG A 42 2.29 12.78 -3.50
N GLU A 43 1.12 13.42 -3.46
CA GLU A 43 0.99 14.82 -3.05
C GLU A 43 -0.06 14.94 -1.93
N PRO A 44 0.14 15.88 -0.97
CA PRO A 44 -0.81 16.10 0.11
C PRO A 44 -2.24 16.45 -0.37
N SER A 45 -2.36 17.04 -1.56
CA SER A 45 -3.63 17.35 -2.20
C SER A 45 -4.50 16.12 -2.47
N GLU A 46 -3.90 14.94 -2.66
CA GLU A 46 -4.66 13.70 -2.90
C GLU A 46 -5.54 13.30 -1.69
N LYS A 47 -5.30 13.88 -0.50
CA LYS A 47 -6.13 13.60 0.69
C LYS A 47 -7.61 13.96 0.51
N HIS A 48 -7.96 14.86 -0.41
CA HIS A 48 -9.36 15.18 -0.68
C HIS A 48 -10.15 14.00 -1.26
N PHE A 49 -9.47 13.03 -1.90
CA PHE A 49 -10.10 11.81 -2.41
C PHE A 49 -10.47 10.79 -1.32
N LEU A 50 -10.01 10.98 -0.08
CA LEU A 50 -10.35 10.06 1.02
C LEU A 50 -11.86 10.01 1.28
N LYS A 51 -12.59 11.09 1.02
CA LYS A 51 -14.04 11.14 1.14
C LYS A 51 -14.75 10.08 0.29
N ASP A 52 -14.18 9.77 -0.89
CA ASP A 52 -14.73 8.82 -1.85
C ASP A 52 -14.43 7.35 -1.45
N LEU A 53 -13.45 7.13 -0.56
CA LEU A 53 -13.05 5.83 -0.05
C LEU A 53 -13.63 5.51 1.34
N LYS A 54 -13.97 6.54 2.12
CA LYS A 54 -14.55 6.38 3.47
C LYS A 54 -15.74 5.43 3.55
N PRO A 55 -16.69 5.39 2.58
CA PRO A 55 -17.83 4.47 2.65
C PRO A 55 -17.44 2.99 2.65
N PHE A 56 -16.22 2.65 2.22
CA PHE A 56 -15.75 1.28 2.06
C PHE A 56 -14.74 0.84 3.13
N CYS A 57 -14.34 1.74 4.02
CA CYS A 57 -13.29 1.47 5.01
C CYS A 57 -13.75 1.82 6.42
N GLU A 58 -13.37 0.99 7.42
CA GLU A 58 -13.49 1.36 8.84
C GLU A 58 -12.53 2.49 9.19
N ASP A 59 -11.29 2.40 8.69
CA ASP A 59 -10.26 3.42 8.87
C ASP A 59 -9.38 3.55 7.63
N ILE A 60 -8.79 4.73 7.43
CA ILE A 60 -7.89 5.02 6.31
C ILE A 60 -6.68 5.79 6.82
N LEU A 61 -5.51 5.18 6.68
CA LEU A 61 -4.23 5.81 6.97
C LEU A 61 -3.50 6.11 5.67
N VAL A 62 -2.98 7.32 5.53
CA VAL A 62 -2.23 7.72 4.34
C VAL A 62 -0.84 8.22 4.68
N TYR A 63 0.12 7.81 3.86
CA TYR A 63 1.54 8.16 3.99
C TYR A 63 2.04 8.72 2.68
N GLN A 64 2.81 9.80 2.76
CA GLN A 64 3.41 10.37 1.56
C GLN A 64 4.62 9.52 1.15
N ARG A 65 4.61 9.02 -0.10
CA ARG A 65 5.77 8.33 -0.66
C ARG A 65 6.90 9.31 -0.94
N ARG A 66 8.14 8.83 -0.94
CA ARG A 66 9.28 9.65 -1.33
C ARG A 66 9.22 10.01 -2.82
N LYS A 67 9.80 11.16 -3.15
CA LYS A 67 10.08 11.49 -4.56
C LYS A 67 11.17 10.54 -5.06
N ALA A 68 10.95 9.93 -6.22
CA ALA A 68 11.86 8.93 -6.77
C ALA A 68 13.31 9.44 -6.83
N TRP A 69 13.52 10.59 -7.42
CA TRP A 69 14.84 11.19 -7.62
C TRP A 69 15.31 12.10 -6.46
N SER A 70 14.83 11.88 -5.24
CA SER A 70 15.37 12.59 -4.09
C SER A 70 16.74 12.05 -3.71
N PRO A 71 17.69 12.92 -3.25
CA PRO A 71 19.02 12.47 -2.80
C PRO A 71 18.94 11.39 -1.72
N LEU A 72 17.97 11.52 -0.81
CA LEU A 72 17.72 10.53 0.25
C LEU A 72 17.33 9.16 -0.33
N ASN A 73 16.50 9.13 -1.39
CA ASN A 73 16.12 7.86 -1.99
C ASN A 73 17.27 7.17 -2.71
N ILE A 74 18.10 7.95 -3.40
CA ILE A 74 19.32 7.46 -4.05
C ILE A 74 20.29 6.88 -3.00
N MET A 75 20.49 7.59 -1.90
CA MET A 75 21.34 7.14 -0.81
C MET A 75 20.81 5.84 -0.16
N LEU A 76 19.50 5.76 0.08
CA LEU A 76 18.87 4.56 0.64
C LEU A 76 19.00 3.36 -0.31
N THR A 77 18.87 3.57 -1.60
CA THR A 77 19.06 2.51 -2.60
C THR A 77 20.49 1.99 -2.59
N ALA A 78 21.47 2.87 -2.44
CA ALA A 78 22.87 2.47 -2.34
C ALA A 78 23.22 1.78 -1.00
N ALA A 79 22.54 2.15 0.09
CA ALA A 79 22.83 1.68 1.44
C ALA A 79 22.00 0.46 1.88
N THR A 80 21.01 0.04 1.10
CA THR A 80 20.11 -1.07 1.45
C THR A 80 20.05 -2.11 0.33
N PRO A 81 19.70 -3.37 0.63
CA PRO A 81 19.52 -4.41 -0.39
C PRO A 81 18.24 -4.23 -1.23
N TYR A 82 17.47 -3.17 -1.01
CA TYR A 82 16.21 -2.97 -1.70
C TYR A 82 16.39 -2.29 -3.06
N PRO A 83 15.65 -2.75 -4.10
CA PRO A 83 15.61 -2.06 -5.39
C PRO A 83 15.09 -0.62 -5.27
N PHE A 84 15.49 0.24 -6.19
CA PHE A 84 15.13 1.66 -6.24
C PHE A 84 13.61 1.91 -6.09
N LEU A 85 12.79 1.11 -6.77
CA LEU A 85 11.33 1.24 -6.69
C LEU A 85 10.78 0.91 -5.29
N VAL A 86 11.39 -0.03 -4.59
CA VAL A 86 10.98 -0.40 -3.23
C VAL A 86 11.36 0.70 -2.23
N THR A 87 12.56 1.30 -2.39
CA THR A 87 13.02 2.34 -1.45
C THR A 87 12.11 3.57 -1.43
N ILE A 88 11.40 3.88 -2.53
CA ILE A 88 10.42 4.97 -2.59
C ILE A 88 9.30 4.78 -1.56
N TYR A 89 8.92 3.53 -1.29
CA TYR A 89 7.81 3.17 -0.40
C TYR A 89 8.27 2.79 1.01
N LEU A 90 9.58 2.73 1.29
CA LEU A 90 10.06 2.47 2.65
C LEU A 90 9.66 3.61 3.59
N SER A 91 8.94 3.30 4.65
CA SER A 91 8.48 4.27 5.65
C SER A 91 8.54 3.68 7.05
N LEU A 92 9.46 4.18 7.87
CA LEU A 92 9.59 3.74 9.27
C LEU A 92 8.36 4.13 10.10
N SER A 93 7.72 5.26 9.80
CA SER A 93 6.46 5.67 10.44
C SER A 93 5.35 4.69 10.11
N LEU A 94 5.15 4.37 8.83
CA LEU A 94 4.17 3.38 8.40
C LEU A 94 4.41 2.02 9.08
N ARG A 95 5.66 1.53 9.06
CA ARG A 95 5.99 0.24 9.69
C ARG A 95 5.66 0.22 11.18
N ARG A 96 5.94 1.32 11.89
CA ARG A 96 5.61 1.48 13.31
C ARG A 96 4.10 1.47 13.54
N ASP A 97 3.37 2.17 12.69
CA ASP A 97 1.92 2.30 12.83
C ASP A 97 1.21 1.00 12.44
N ILE A 98 1.68 0.27 11.40
CA ILE A 98 1.20 -1.10 11.13
C ILE A 98 1.45 -1.99 12.34
N LYS A 99 2.66 -1.94 12.94
CA LYS A 99 2.95 -2.75 14.13
C LYS A 99 1.95 -2.49 15.25
N ARG A 100 1.68 -1.21 15.55
CA ARG A 100 0.70 -0.81 16.56
C ARG A 100 -0.72 -1.26 16.24
N LEU A 101 -1.12 -1.18 14.97
CA LEU A 101 -2.43 -1.67 14.51
C LEU A 101 -2.56 -3.18 14.75
N LEU A 102 -1.53 -3.96 14.38
CA LEU A 102 -1.53 -5.41 14.55
C LEU A 102 -1.48 -5.84 16.02
N GLU A 103 -0.93 -5.01 16.92
CA GLU A 103 -0.95 -5.23 18.36
C GLU A 103 -2.30 -4.86 19.00
N LYS A 104 -2.98 -3.86 18.47
CA LYS A 104 -4.22 -3.31 19.01
C LYS A 104 -5.47 -4.03 18.49
N GLU A 105 -5.43 -4.52 17.27
CA GLU A 105 -6.57 -5.04 16.54
C GLU A 105 -6.29 -6.42 15.96
N ASN A 106 -7.31 -7.30 15.99
CA ASN A 106 -7.19 -8.63 15.42
C ASN A 106 -7.56 -8.61 13.94
N PHE A 107 -6.56 -8.60 13.07
CA PHE A 107 -6.76 -8.78 11.63
C PHE A 107 -6.70 -10.25 11.26
N ASP A 108 -7.59 -10.66 10.36
CA ASP A 108 -7.63 -12.02 9.82
C ASP A 108 -6.70 -12.19 8.62
N LEU A 109 -6.45 -11.08 7.90
CA LEU A 109 -5.69 -11.06 6.65
C LEU A 109 -5.00 -9.72 6.45
N ILE A 110 -3.77 -9.74 5.94
CA ILE A 110 -3.10 -8.58 5.35
C ILE A 110 -3.14 -8.74 3.83
N HIS A 111 -3.77 -7.80 3.14
CA HIS A 111 -3.79 -7.74 1.69
C HIS A 111 -2.78 -6.69 1.21
N ALA A 112 -1.70 -7.12 0.57
CA ALA A 112 -0.66 -6.25 0.04
C ALA A 112 -0.78 -6.13 -1.48
N GLU A 113 -1.03 -4.93 -1.98
CA GLU A 113 -1.02 -4.62 -3.41
C GLU A 113 0.40 -4.25 -3.82
N THR A 114 1.06 -5.13 -4.53
CA THR A 114 2.44 -5.13 -4.98
C THR A 114 3.50 -5.37 -3.89
N PHE A 115 4.63 -5.94 -4.31
CA PHE A 115 5.76 -6.22 -3.42
C PHE A 115 6.44 -4.95 -2.87
N TYR A 116 6.21 -3.79 -3.47
CA TYR A 116 6.82 -2.52 -3.02
C TYR A 116 6.45 -2.17 -1.58
N VAL A 117 5.26 -2.56 -1.13
CA VAL A 117 4.77 -2.23 0.21
C VAL A 117 5.22 -3.24 1.27
N MET A 118 5.65 -4.45 0.85
CA MET A 118 6.00 -5.55 1.74
C MET A 118 7.04 -5.22 2.82
N PRO A 119 8.12 -4.45 2.55
CA PRO A 119 9.12 -4.12 3.57
C PRO A 119 8.58 -3.30 4.75
N ASN A 120 7.40 -2.69 4.60
CA ASN A 120 6.75 -1.95 5.68
C ASN A 120 5.92 -2.85 6.61
N ILE A 121 5.64 -4.10 6.21
CA ILE A 121 4.91 -5.05 7.03
C ILE A 121 5.88 -5.66 8.04
N PRO A 122 5.63 -5.51 9.35
CA PRO A 122 6.46 -6.16 10.37
C PRO A 122 6.26 -7.68 10.31
N GLN A 123 7.19 -8.43 10.91
CA GLN A 123 7.01 -9.86 11.07
C GLN A 123 5.73 -10.16 11.84
N THR A 124 4.89 -11.03 11.29
CA THR A 124 3.58 -11.37 11.84
C THR A 124 3.20 -12.81 11.51
N LYS A 125 2.25 -13.38 12.30
CA LYS A 125 1.64 -14.68 12.03
C LYS A 125 0.37 -14.56 11.19
N ILE A 126 -0.11 -13.34 10.95
CA ILE A 126 -1.31 -13.08 10.14
C ILE A 126 -1.00 -13.44 8.69
N PRO A 127 -1.86 -14.19 8.00
CA PRO A 127 -1.67 -14.50 6.60
C PRO A 127 -1.53 -13.24 5.75
N ILE A 128 -0.57 -13.23 4.82
CA ILE A 128 -0.37 -12.12 3.88
C ILE A 128 -0.75 -12.61 2.49
N PHE A 129 -1.69 -11.92 1.86
CA PHE A 129 -2.06 -12.12 0.47
C PHE A 129 -1.40 -11.04 -0.37
N LEU A 130 -0.34 -11.40 -1.08
CA LEU A 130 0.38 -10.52 -2.00
C LEU A 130 -0.23 -10.61 -3.39
N VAL A 131 -0.57 -9.46 -3.96
CA VAL A 131 -1.06 -9.34 -5.34
C VAL A 131 -0.05 -8.59 -6.18
N GLU A 132 0.40 -9.22 -7.26
CA GLU A 132 1.19 -8.57 -8.29
C GLU A 132 0.32 -8.29 -9.51
N GLN A 133 0.21 -7.02 -9.87
CA GLN A 133 -0.57 -6.59 -11.04
C GLN A 133 0.22 -6.70 -12.34
N VAL A 134 1.54 -6.63 -12.24
CA VAL A 134 2.48 -6.70 -13.36
C VAL A 134 3.70 -7.50 -12.94
N ILE A 135 4.06 -8.47 -13.77
CA ILE A 135 5.33 -9.18 -13.62
C ILE A 135 6.42 -8.31 -14.27
N GLU A 136 7.07 -7.48 -13.50
CA GLU A 136 7.96 -6.42 -13.99
C GLU A 136 9.07 -6.92 -14.91
N TYR A 137 9.72 -8.05 -14.59
CA TYR A 137 10.79 -8.57 -15.43
C TYR A 137 10.31 -8.91 -16.84
N LEU A 138 9.04 -9.34 -17.02
CA LEU A 138 8.46 -9.60 -18.33
C LEU A 138 8.20 -8.30 -19.12
N VAL A 139 7.94 -7.19 -18.42
CA VAL A 139 7.80 -5.88 -19.07
C VAL A 139 9.15 -5.44 -19.59
N TYR A 140 10.20 -5.52 -18.77
CA TYR A 140 11.55 -5.11 -19.18
C TYR A 140 12.19 -6.02 -20.25
N GLN A 141 11.75 -7.27 -20.40
CA GLN A 141 12.20 -8.16 -21.48
C GLN A 141 11.64 -7.78 -22.86
N ARG A 142 10.61 -6.93 -22.91
CA ARG A 142 9.95 -6.53 -24.17
C ARG A 142 10.54 -5.27 -24.80
N TYR A 143 11.49 -4.64 -24.14
CA TYR A 143 12.21 -3.44 -24.60
C TYR A 143 13.71 -3.70 -24.64
#